data_2d98b356f72ff8c1646ec9b7aee56f19
#
_entry.id   2d98b356f72ff8c1646ec9b7aee56f19
#
_cell.length_a   1.000
_cell.length_b   1.000
_cell.length_c   1.000
_cell.angle_alpha   90.00
_cell.angle_beta   90.00
_cell.angle_gamma   90.00
#
_symmetry.space_group_name_H-M   'P 1'
#
loop_
_entity.id
_entity.type
_entity.pdbx_description
1 polymer ?
#
loop_
_entity_poly.entity_id
_entity_poly.type
_entity_poly.pdbx_seq_one_letter_code
_entity_poly.pdbx_strand_id
1 'polypeptide(L)'
;MTDCHAQLLPIYFREPSVNLGLGSQRGKLPHLTGMALLKDARLYADSPEAYAFTSLDFERAAKRYGKVGGFAHLATLVKRMKASRPGALPLDGGDTWQGSATALWTRGQDMVDAAKLLGVNLMTGHWEFTLGAERVQEVVEKDFKPAGIEFLAQNVRTTDFNDEVFKPWVMRTLN
;
A
#
# COMPACT_ATOMS: atom_id res chain seq x y z
N MET A 1 2.88 -1.08 -5.23
CA MET A 1 2.38 -0.67 -3.91
C MET A 1 1.51 -1.77 -3.34
N THR A 2 1.29 -1.80 -2.05
CA THR A 2 0.43 -2.73 -1.34
C THR A 2 0.15 -2.15 0.04
N ASP A 3 -0.94 -2.56 0.68
CA ASP A 3 -1.27 -2.24 2.07
C ASP A 3 -1.26 -0.73 2.38
N CYS A 4 -1.87 0.06 1.49
CA CYS A 4 -1.96 1.51 1.68
C CYS A 4 -2.98 1.92 2.75
N HIS A 5 -3.84 0.98 3.19
CA HIS A 5 -4.80 1.13 4.29
C HIS A 5 -5.60 2.45 4.25
N ALA A 6 -6.04 2.84 3.05
CA ALA A 6 -6.82 4.06 2.80
C ALA A 6 -6.17 5.34 3.36
N GLN A 7 -4.85 5.40 3.40
CA GLN A 7 -4.13 6.59 3.84
C GLN A 7 -4.04 7.63 2.72
N LEU A 8 -5.15 8.28 2.41
CA LEU A 8 -5.25 9.28 1.35
C LEU A 8 -4.42 10.54 1.68
N LEU A 9 -4.47 11.00 2.93
CA LEU A 9 -3.77 12.19 3.39
C LEU A 9 -2.53 11.84 4.20
N PRO A 10 -1.47 12.67 4.17
CA PRO A 10 -0.31 12.48 5.02
C PRO A 10 -0.66 12.71 6.50
N ILE A 11 -0.05 11.94 7.38
CA ILE A 11 -0.27 11.95 8.83
C ILE A 11 1.03 12.04 9.61
N TYR A 12 0.96 12.45 10.87
CA TYR A 12 2.00 12.19 11.84
C TYR A 12 1.84 10.74 12.32
N PHE A 13 2.69 9.86 11.80
CA PHE A 13 2.60 8.45 12.09
C PHE A 13 3.60 8.05 13.15
N ARG A 14 3.11 7.41 14.20
CA ARG A 14 3.92 6.78 15.24
C ARG A 14 3.33 5.42 15.56
N GLU A 15 4.11 4.41 15.29
CA GLU A 15 3.79 3.05 15.70
C GLU A 15 4.79 2.59 16.75
N PRO A 16 4.33 1.97 17.86
CA PRO A 16 5.26 1.34 18.80
C PRO A 16 6.01 0.24 18.05
N SER A 17 7.31 0.42 17.88
CA SER A 17 8.13 -0.59 17.23
C SER A 17 8.29 -1.79 18.16
N VAL A 18 7.33 -2.72 18.11
CA VAL A 18 7.44 -4.02 18.76
C VAL A 18 7.59 -5.05 17.66
N ASN A 19 8.84 -5.40 17.38
CA ASN A 19 9.15 -6.44 16.41
C ASN A 19 9.82 -7.60 17.13
N LEU A 20 9.02 -8.61 17.47
CA LEU A 20 9.43 -9.73 18.30
C LEU A 20 10.02 -10.86 17.45
N GLY A 21 11.33 -10.97 17.42
CA GLY A 21 12.01 -12.18 16.97
C GLY A 21 11.97 -13.26 18.03
N LEU A 22 11.60 -14.47 17.66
CA LEU A 22 11.59 -15.64 18.54
C LEU A 22 12.81 -16.52 18.28
N GLY A 23 13.27 -17.21 19.33
CA GLY A 23 14.37 -18.17 19.24
C GLY A 23 15.63 -17.54 18.62
N SER A 24 16.17 -18.16 17.59
CA SER A 24 17.39 -17.71 16.89
C SER A 24 17.24 -16.42 16.09
N GLN A 25 16.03 -15.91 15.90
CA GLN A 25 15.76 -14.66 15.20
C GLN A 25 15.74 -13.43 16.12
N ARG A 26 15.78 -13.66 17.43
CA ARG A 26 15.81 -12.56 18.40
C ARG A 26 17.01 -11.65 18.18
N GLY A 27 16.77 -10.35 18.04
CA GLY A 27 17.83 -9.35 17.85
C GLY A 27 18.52 -9.39 16.48
N LYS A 28 17.91 -10.04 15.48
CA LYS A 28 18.35 -10.01 14.08
C LYS A 28 17.32 -9.32 13.19
N LEU A 29 17.74 -8.87 11.99
CA LEU A 29 16.82 -8.39 10.98
C LEU A 29 15.84 -9.49 10.55
N PRO A 30 14.57 -9.17 10.30
CA PRO A 30 13.94 -7.84 10.37
C PRO A 30 13.44 -7.42 11.75
N HIS A 31 13.87 -8.11 12.82
CA HIS A 31 13.35 -7.94 14.18
C HIS A 31 14.16 -6.94 15.04
N LEU A 32 14.93 -6.08 14.41
CA LEU A 32 15.61 -4.96 15.08
C LEU A 32 14.72 -3.72 15.08
N THR A 33 14.72 -2.98 16.18
CA THR A 33 13.95 -1.74 16.33
C THR A 33 14.80 -0.66 17.00
N GLY A 34 14.36 0.59 16.88
CA GLY A 34 14.98 1.72 17.59
C GLY A 34 16.48 1.85 17.30
N MET A 35 17.26 2.11 18.34
CA MET A 35 18.71 2.30 18.20
C MET A 35 19.47 1.09 17.66
N ALA A 36 18.99 -0.13 17.94
CA ALA A 36 19.61 -1.35 17.40
C ALA A 36 19.48 -1.41 15.87
N LEU A 37 18.29 -1.06 15.34
CA LEU A 37 18.07 -0.95 13.90
C LEU A 37 18.97 0.12 13.27
N LEU A 38 19.01 1.32 13.86
CA LEU A 38 19.83 2.41 13.31
C LEU A 38 21.32 2.03 13.27
N LYS A 39 21.82 1.38 14.32
CA LYS A 39 23.21 0.93 14.38
C LYS A 39 23.51 -0.12 13.30
N ASP A 40 22.65 -1.11 13.14
CA ASP A 40 22.81 -2.18 12.15
C ASP A 40 22.74 -1.63 10.71
N ALA A 41 21.76 -0.77 10.44
CA ALA A 41 21.57 -0.10 9.14
C ALA A 41 22.57 1.05 8.90
N ARG A 42 23.44 1.38 9.86
CA ARG A 42 24.40 2.51 9.80
C ARG A 42 23.73 3.85 9.53
N LEU A 43 22.57 4.08 10.14
CA LEU A 43 21.80 5.30 10.03
C LEU A 43 22.04 6.23 11.22
N TYR A 44 22.00 7.53 10.97
CA TYR A 44 22.11 8.54 12.01
C TYR A 44 20.78 8.73 12.75
N ALA A 45 20.79 8.86 14.06
CA ALA A 45 19.58 9.01 14.87
C ALA A 45 18.77 10.28 14.57
N ASP A 46 19.38 11.31 13.99
CA ASP A 46 18.73 12.58 13.62
C ASP A 46 18.60 12.73 12.09
N SER A 47 18.26 11.64 11.41
CA SER A 47 18.08 11.60 9.95
C SER A 47 16.62 11.41 9.57
N PRO A 48 16.24 11.75 8.32
CA PRO A 48 14.91 11.43 7.78
C PRO A 48 14.61 9.94 7.82
N GLU A 49 15.63 9.10 7.61
CA GLU A 49 15.50 7.64 7.64
C GLU A 49 15.22 7.15 9.07
N ALA A 50 15.86 7.72 10.07
CA ALA A 50 15.56 7.41 11.47
C ALA A 50 14.12 7.77 11.83
N TYR A 51 13.61 8.89 11.32
CA TYR A 51 12.21 9.27 11.48
C TYR A 51 11.24 8.31 10.75
N ALA A 52 11.61 7.87 9.57
CA ALA A 52 10.79 6.94 8.78
C ALA A 52 10.72 5.52 9.39
N PHE A 53 11.81 5.04 9.98
CA PHE A 53 11.95 3.64 10.42
C PHE A 53 11.88 3.43 11.93
N THR A 54 11.84 4.49 12.73
CA THR A 54 11.80 4.38 14.19
C THR A 54 10.85 5.41 14.79
N SER A 55 10.48 5.21 16.05
CA SER A 55 9.77 6.22 16.85
C SER A 55 10.69 6.97 17.84
N LEU A 56 12.00 6.88 17.64
CA LEU A 56 12.97 7.59 18.48
C LEU A 56 12.83 9.10 18.28
N ASP A 57 12.78 9.81 19.40
CA ASP A 57 12.66 11.28 19.44
C ASP A 57 11.54 11.82 18.51
N PHE A 58 10.41 11.13 18.51
CA PHE A 58 9.32 11.35 17.56
C PHE A 58 8.85 12.80 17.52
N GLU A 59 8.67 13.46 18.67
CA GLU A 59 8.12 14.82 18.70
C GLU A 59 9.03 15.82 18.02
N ARG A 60 10.34 15.72 18.22
CA ARG A 60 11.32 16.58 17.56
C ARG A 60 11.42 16.28 16.07
N ALA A 61 11.48 15.00 15.71
CA ALA A 61 11.56 14.54 14.34
C ALA A 61 10.27 14.93 13.56
N ALA A 62 9.09 14.77 14.14
CA ALA A 62 7.82 15.16 13.53
C ALA A 62 7.74 16.67 13.26
N LYS A 63 8.24 17.51 14.19
CA LYS A 63 8.34 18.96 13.97
C LYS A 63 9.29 19.32 12.83
N ARG A 64 10.38 18.59 12.67
CA ARG A 64 11.41 18.83 11.66
C ARG A 64 11.01 18.28 10.29
N TYR A 65 10.52 17.06 10.20
CA TYR A 65 10.26 16.35 8.96
C TYR A 65 8.80 16.38 8.51
N GLY A 66 7.87 16.66 9.43
CA GLY A 66 6.46 16.82 9.12
C GLY A 66 5.71 15.49 9.00
N LYS A 67 4.59 15.55 8.28
CA LYS A 67 3.71 14.40 8.02
C LYS A 67 4.31 13.46 6.98
N VAL A 68 4.00 12.18 7.07
CA VAL A 68 4.48 11.12 6.18
C VAL A 68 3.30 10.42 5.48
N GLY A 69 3.59 9.71 4.39
CA GLY A 69 2.60 8.97 3.62
C GLY A 69 1.70 9.87 2.77
N GLY A 70 0.52 9.34 2.44
CA GLY A 70 -0.47 10.01 1.61
C GLY A 70 -0.27 9.84 0.11
N PHE A 71 -1.39 9.71 -0.62
CA PHE A 71 -1.37 9.43 -2.06
C PHE A 71 -0.76 10.56 -2.90
N ALA A 72 -0.81 11.82 -2.45
CA ALA A 72 -0.15 12.93 -3.16
C ALA A 72 1.38 12.77 -3.17
N HIS A 73 1.97 12.36 -2.06
CA HIS A 73 3.41 12.06 -1.98
C HIS A 73 3.75 10.81 -2.81
N LEU A 74 2.93 9.76 -2.70
CA LEU A 74 3.06 8.55 -3.49
C LEU A 74 2.99 8.84 -4.98
N ALA A 75 2.05 9.69 -5.43
CA ALA A 75 1.93 10.09 -6.83
C ALA A 75 3.20 10.79 -7.35
N THR A 76 3.83 11.63 -6.53
CA THR A 76 5.10 12.27 -6.89
C THR A 76 6.20 11.23 -7.07
N LEU A 77 6.30 10.26 -6.16
CA LEU A 77 7.27 9.16 -6.23
C LEU A 77 7.04 8.30 -7.47
N VAL A 78 5.80 7.85 -7.70
CA VAL A 78 5.42 7.03 -8.86
C VAL A 78 5.74 7.75 -10.17
N LYS A 79 5.42 9.04 -10.29
CA LYS A 79 5.76 9.84 -11.49
C LYS A 79 7.27 9.86 -11.75
N ARG A 80 8.09 10.05 -10.72
CA ARG A 80 9.57 10.03 -10.84
C ARG A 80 10.08 8.66 -11.26
N MET A 81 9.56 7.59 -10.66
CA MET A 81 9.94 6.22 -11.00
C MET A 81 9.56 5.86 -12.45
N LYS A 82 8.36 6.24 -12.90
CA LYS A 82 7.92 6.03 -14.29
C LYS A 82 8.77 6.84 -15.28
N ALA A 83 9.12 8.07 -14.96
CA ALA A 83 9.98 8.91 -15.81
C ALA A 83 11.37 8.29 -16.02
N SER A 84 11.92 7.62 -15.01
CA SER A 84 13.21 6.93 -15.11
C SER A 84 13.12 5.51 -15.68
N ARG A 85 11.92 4.97 -15.89
CA ARG A 85 11.67 3.61 -16.39
C ARG A 85 10.49 3.62 -17.37
N PRO A 86 10.72 4.01 -18.64
CA PRO A 86 9.68 3.97 -19.67
C PRO A 86 9.06 2.57 -19.77
N GLY A 87 7.74 2.52 -19.86
CA GLY A 87 7.00 1.24 -19.88
C GLY A 87 6.72 0.62 -18.51
N ALA A 88 7.20 1.18 -17.39
CA ALA A 88 6.91 0.65 -16.05
C ALA A 88 5.41 0.71 -15.73
N LEU A 89 4.90 -0.39 -15.18
CA LEU A 89 3.51 -0.55 -14.78
C LEU A 89 3.37 -0.41 -13.25
N PRO A 90 2.61 0.54 -12.74
CA PRO A 90 2.19 0.56 -11.34
C PRO A 90 1.26 -0.61 -11.03
N LEU A 91 1.66 -1.42 -10.06
CA LEU A 91 0.89 -2.56 -9.57
C LEU A 91 0.41 -2.27 -8.15
N ASP A 92 -0.79 -2.74 -7.83
CA ASP A 92 -1.38 -2.65 -6.49
C ASP A 92 -1.67 -4.06 -5.96
N GLY A 93 -1.04 -4.42 -4.85
CA GLY A 93 -1.20 -5.71 -4.17
C GLY A 93 -2.46 -5.83 -3.32
N GLY A 94 -3.30 -4.80 -3.28
CA GLY A 94 -4.51 -4.76 -2.47
C GLY A 94 -4.29 -4.20 -1.07
N ASP A 95 -5.33 -4.30 -0.25
CA ASP A 95 -5.46 -3.64 1.05
C ASP A 95 -5.33 -2.12 0.94
N THR A 96 -5.90 -1.59 -0.12
CA THR A 96 -5.83 -0.17 -0.48
C THR A 96 -7.10 0.57 -0.08
N TRP A 97 -8.30 -0.06 -0.18
CA TRP A 97 -9.59 0.64 0.00
C TRP A 97 -10.10 0.64 1.44
N GLN A 98 -9.41 0.06 2.37
CA GLN A 98 -9.86 -0.16 3.74
C GLN A 98 -8.78 0.32 4.72
N GLY A 99 -9.19 0.93 5.85
CA GLY A 99 -8.29 1.38 6.91
C GLY A 99 -8.53 2.81 7.41
N SER A 100 -9.41 3.60 6.77
CA SER A 100 -9.80 4.92 7.25
C SER A 100 -11.31 5.08 7.39
N ALA A 101 -11.75 6.03 8.21
CA ALA A 101 -13.17 6.35 8.35
C ALA A 101 -13.76 6.85 7.02
N THR A 102 -13.03 7.64 6.26
CA THR A 102 -13.47 8.12 4.94
C THR A 102 -13.71 6.95 4.00
N ALA A 103 -12.77 6.03 3.90
CA ALA A 103 -12.93 4.84 3.06
C ALA A 103 -14.11 3.96 3.51
N LEU A 104 -14.36 3.85 4.81
CA LEU A 104 -15.56 3.16 5.30
C LEU A 104 -16.84 3.84 4.84
N TRP A 105 -16.95 5.16 4.98
CA TRP A 105 -18.14 5.91 4.58
C TRP A 105 -18.38 5.95 3.08
N THR A 106 -17.30 6.01 2.28
CA THR A 106 -17.38 5.99 0.82
C THR A 106 -17.40 4.58 0.24
N ARG A 107 -17.32 3.56 1.08
CA ARG A 107 -17.15 2.16 0.68
C ARG A 107 -15.95 1.99 -0.28
N GLY A 108 -14.84 2.64 0.06
CA GLY A 108 -13.59 2.60 -0.68
C GLY A 108 -13.53 3.47 -1.94
N GLN A 109 -14.59 4.23 -2.29
CA GLN A 109 -14.61 5.01 -3.54
C GLN A 109 -13.52 6.07 -3.60
N ASP A 110 -13.22 6.73 -2.50
CA ASP A 110 -12.12 7.71 -2.39
C ASP A 110 -10.76 7.11 -2.81
N MET A 111 -10.51 5.87 -2.42
CA MET A 111 -9.27 5.17 -2.75
C MET A 111 -9.29 4.59 -4.17
N VAL A 112 -10.45 4.15 -4.65
CA VAL A 112 -10.65 3.77 -6.06
C VAL A 112 -10.32 4.94 -6.99
N ASP A 113 -10.82 6.13 -6.68
CA ASP A 113 -10.54 7.34 -7.47
C ASP A 113 -9.07 7.75 -7.35
N ALA A 114 -8.47 7.63 -6.17
CA ALA A 114 -7.05 7.87 -5.97
C ALA A 114 -6.17 6.89 -6.77
N ALA A 115 -6.51 5.60 -6.82
CA ALA A 115 -5.79 4.59 -7.61
C ALA A 115 -5.87 4.89 -9.12
N LYS A 116 -7.05 5.31 -9.61
CA LYS A 116 -7.24 5.77 -11.00
C LYS A 116 -6.35 6.97 -11.32
N LEU A 117 -6.33 7.98 -10.45
CA LEU A 117 -5.49 9.18 -10.60
C LEU A 117 -3.99 8.87 -10.49
N LEU A 118 -3.61 7.90 -9.68
CA LEU A 118 -2.23 7.43 -9.56
C LEU A 118 -1.76 6.73 -10.84
N GLY A 119 -2.69 6.20 -11.62
CA GLY A 119 -2.43 5.45 -12.84
C GLY A 119 -2.00 4.01 -12.57
N VAL A 120 -2.65 3.35 -11.62
CA VAL A 120 -2.53 1.91 -11.41
C VAL A 120 -2.94 1.17 -12.67
N ASN A 121 -2.19 0.15 -13.07
CA ASN A 121 -2.50 -0.67 -14.24
C ASN A 121 -3.11 -2.02 -13.88
N LEU A 122 -2.61 -2.64 -12.82
CA LEU A 122 -3.02 -3.96 -12.37
C LEU A 122 -3.22 -3.91 -10.85
N MET A 123 -4.29 -4.52 -10.38
CA MET A 123 -4.59 -4.64 -8.95
C MET A 123 -5.09 -6.04 -8.62
N THR A 124 -4.82 -6.49 -7.41
CA THR A 124 -5.50 -7.63 -6.79
C THR A 124 -6.24 -7.20 -5.53
N GLY A 125 -7.13 -8.04 -5.02
CA GLY A 125 -7.85 -7.78 -3.77
C GLY A 125 -7.21 -8.46 -2.58
N HIS A 126 -7.35 -7.86 -1.42
CA HIS A 126 -7.01 -8.39 -0.11
C HIS A 126 -8.17 -8.13 0.85
N TRP A 127 -8.12 -7.09 1.68
CA TRP A 127 -9.23 -6.71 2.57
C TRP A 127 -10.35 -5.92 1.88
N GLU A 128 -10.25 -5.64 0.59
CA GLU A 128 -11.33 -5.04 -0.20
C GLU A 128 -12.62 -5.85 -0.10
N PHE A 129 -12.52 -7.17 0.01
CA PHE A 129 -13.66 -8.07 0.16
C PHE A 129 -14.43 -7.90 1.47
N THR A 130 -13.89 -7.20 2.46
CA THR A 130 -14.65 -6.81 3.67
C THR A 130 -15.78 -5.82 3.37
N LEU A 131 -15.73 -5.12 2.22
CA LEU A 131 -16.79 -4.25 1.73
C LEU A 131 -17.93 -5.01 1.03
N GLY A 132 -17.79 -6.34 0.90
CA GLY A 132 -18.70 -7.25 0.20
C GLY A 132 -18.24 -7.57 -1.23
N ALA A 133 -18.49 -8.82 -1.65
CA ALA A 133 -18.09 -9.30 -2.97
C ALA A 133 -18.73 -8.48 -4.10
N GLU A 134 -20.01 -8.12 -3.93
CA GLU A 134 -20.76 -7.30 -4.89
C GLU A 134 -20.10 -5.92 -5.07
N ARG A 135 -19.60 -5.34 -3.98
CA ARG A 135 -18.91 -4.04 -4.06
C ARG A 135 -17.62 -4.14 -4.85
N VAL A 136 -16.83 -5.18 -4.64
CA VAL A 136 -15.59 -5.40 -5.40
C VAL A 136 -15.90 -5.58 -6.89
N GLN A 137 -16.90 -6.40 -7.23
CA GLN A 137 -17.34 -6.58 -8.62
C GLN A 137 -17.84 -5.27 -9.23
N GLU A 138 -18.62 -4.49 -8.49
CA GLU A 138 -19.10 -3.17 -8.93
C GLU A 138 -17.93 -2.25 -9.30
N VAL A 139 -16.93 -2.11 -8.46
CA VAL A 139 -15.74 -1.29 -8.72
C VAL A 139 -14.98 -1.79 -9.95
N VAL A 140 -14.79 -3.10 -10.05
CA VAL A 140 -14.10 -3.68 -11.22
C VAL A 140 -14.83 -3.33 -12.52
N GLU A 141 -16.15 -3.48 -12.54
CA GLU A 141 -16.94 -3.25 -13.76
C GLU A 141 -17.13 -1.76 -14.08
N LYS A 142 -17.45 -0.94 -13.07
CA LYS A 142 -17.85 0.45 -13.29
C LYS A 142 -16.70 1.45 -13.25
N ASP A 143 -15.65 1.15 -12.47
CA ASP A 143 -14.53 2.05 -12.27
C ASP A 143 -13.26 1.58 -12.96
N PHE A 144 -12.84 0.34 -12.74
CA PHE A 144 -11.55 -0.14 -13.20
C PHE A 144 -11.52 -0.46 -14.68
N LYS A 145 -12.48 -1.21 -15.19
CA LYS A 145 -12.54 -1.52 -16.63
C LYS A 145 -12.55 -0.27 -17.52
N PRO A 146 -13.39 0.75 -17.25
CA PRO A 146 -13.36 1.98 -18.03
C PRO A 146 -12.05 2.77 -17.91
N ALA A 147 -11.37 2.67 -16.75
CA ALA A 147 -10.07 3.32 -16.50
C ALA A 147 -8.88 2.51 -17.05
N GLY A 148 -9.10 1.32 -17.62
CA GLY A 148 -8.02 0.45 -18.09
C GLY A 148 -7.21 -0.23 -16.99
N ILE A 149 -7.76 -0.34 -15.79
CA ILE A 149 -7.16 -1.08 -14.67
C ILE A 149 -7.67 -2.52 -14.72
N GLU A 150 -6.76 -3.49 -14.75
CA GLU A 150 -7.13 -4.90 -14.65
C GLU A 150 -7.07 -5.39 -13.21
N PHE A 151 -8.16 -6.02 -12.78
CA PHE A 151 -8.23 -6.69 -11.48
C PHE A 151 -8.02 -8.19 -11.65
N LEU A 152 -7.09 -8.75 -10.89
CA LEU A 152 -6.66 -10.14 -11.00
C LEU A 152 -6.82 -10.86 -9.66
N ALA A 153 -7.48 -12.03 -9.67
CA ALA A 153 -7.60 -12.84 -8.46
C ALA A 153 -7.84 -14.32 -8.80
N GLN A 154 -6.78 -15.10 -8.82
CA GLN A 154 -6.84 -16.53 -9.16
C GLN A 154 -7.62 -17.36 -8.12
N ASN A 155 -7.57 -16.96 -6.87
CA ASN A 155 -8.13 -17.70 -5.73
C ASN A 155 -9.57 -17.29 -5.37
N VAL A 156 -10.18 -16.38 -6.13
CA VAL A 156 -11.57 -15.95 -5.89
C VAL A 156 -12.51 -16.68 -6.85
N ARG A 157 -13.40 -17.48 -6.27
CA ARG A 157 -14.31 -18.35 -7.01
C ARG A 157 -15.71 -18.27 -6.45
N THR A 158 -16.72 -18.62 -7.29
CA THR A 158 -18.10 -18.73 -6.83
C THR A 158 -18.25 -19.89 -5.85
N THR A 159 -19.16 -19.76 -4.90
CA THR A 159 -19.45 -20.83 -3.92
C THR A 159 -20.24 -21.97 -4.51
N ASP A 160 -21.05 -21.74 -5.54
CA ASP A 160 -21.98 -22.72 -6.08
C ASP A 160 -21.31 -23.67 -7.07
N PHE A 161 -20.54 -23.13 -8.03
CA PHE A 161 -19.95 -23.92 -9.11
C PHE A 161 -18.43 -23.85 -9.17
N ASN A 162 -17.79 -23.14 -8.23
CA ASN A 162 -16.34 -22.96 -8.19
C ASN A 162 -15.78 -22.27 -9.46
N ASP A 163 -16.59 -21.43 -10.09
CA ASP A 163 -16.19 -20.66 -11.28
C ASP A 163 -15.27 -19.50 -10.92
N GLU A 164 -14.38 -19.13 -11.83
CA GLU A 164 -13.52 -17.96 -11.69
C GLU A 164 -14.34 -16.67 -11.75
N VAL A 165 -14.23 -15.84 -10.71
CA VAL A 165 -14.93 -14.53 -10.66
C VAL A 165 -14.14 -13.44 -11.38
N PHE A 166 -12.81 -13.52 -11.31
CA PHE A 166 -11.89 -12.56 -11.94
C PHE A 166 -10.86 -13.29 -12.80
N LYS A 167 -10.20 -12.57 -13.69
CA LYS A 167 -9.05 -13.12 -14.42
C LYS A 167 -8.00 -13.64 -13.44
N PRO A 168 -7.50 -14.87 -13.60
CA PRO A 168 -6.49 -15.43 -12.71
C PRO A 168 -5.10 -14.81 -12.91
N TRP A 169 -4.78 -14.43 -14.14
CA TRP A 169 -3.47 -13.87 -14.52
C TRP A 169 -3.56 -13.11 -15.85
N VAL A 170 -2.51 -12.36 -16.15
CA VAL A 170 -2.33 -11.65 -17.43
C VAL A 170 -0.86 -11.61 -17.83
N MET A 171 -0.59 -11.72 -19.12
CA MET A 171 0.74 -11.52 -19.68
C MET A 171 0.89 -10.11 -20.22
N ARG A 172 2.04 -9.49 -19.95
CA ARG A 172 2.43 -8.18 -20.49
C ARG A 172 3.84 -8.24 -21.04
N THR A 173 4.02 -7.72 -22.24
CA THR A 173 5.35 -7.46 -22.79
C THR A 173 5.72 -6.02 -22.44
N LEU A 174 6.85 -5.86 -21.79
CA LEU A 174 7.40 -4.55 -21.45
C LEU A 174 8.61 -4.28 -22.34
N ASN A 175 8.68 -3.07 -22.88
CA ASN A 175 9.78 -2.62 -23.73
C ASN A 175 10.92 -2.03 -22.89
#